data_449b49270132051c6f42c57ca3db152b
#
_entry.id   449b49270132051c6f42c57ca3db152b
#
_cell.length_a   1.000
_cell.length_b   1.000
_cell.length_c   1.000
_cell.angle_alpha   90.00
_cell.angle_beta   90.00
_cell.angle_gamma   90.00
#
_symmetry.space_group_name_H-M   'P 1'
#
loop_
_entity.id
_entity.type
_entity.pdbx_description
1 polymer ?
#
loop_
_entity_poly.entity_id
_entity_poly.type
_entity_poly.pdbx_seq_one_letter_code
_entity_poly.pdbx_strand_id
1 'polypeptide(L)'
;MPSYSVKCHFEWPAAKAGSLAHLYEERITLWQAESPDDAIEAAEQEALEYAEQNGFTFIQLTQAFWMFSDLEGDGVELFSLLRESDLEPSAYLDYFHDTGFERESKQEE
;
A
#
# COMPACT_ATOMS: atom_id res chain seq x y z
N MET A 1 8.49 -18.80 9.44
CA MET A 1 8.09 -18.15 8.17
C MET A 1 8.53 -16.69 8.20
N PRO A 2 9.17 -16.23 7.14
CA PRO A 2 9.64 -14.83 7.13
C PRO A 2 8.51 -13.81 7.28
N SER A 3 8.87 -12.66 7.83
CA SER A 3 7.94 -11.56 8.00
C SER A 3 8.25 -10.45 7.01
N TYR A 4 7.20 -9.85 6.47
CA TYR A 4 7.31 -8.75 5.52
C TYR A 4 6.41 -7.61 5.96
N SER A 5 6.89 -6.38 5.79
CA SER A 5 6.01 -5.22 5.83
C SER A 5 5.62 -4.92 4.38
N VAL A 6 4.34 -4.66 4.16
CA VAL A 6 3.84 -4.42 2.81
C VAL A 6 3.13 -3.08 2.79
N LYS A 7 3.57 -2.21 1.87
CA LYS A 7 3.04 -0.87 1.71
C LYS A 7 2.04 -0.85 0.57
N CYS A 8 0.83 -0.40 0.87
CA CYS A 8 -0.25 -0.23 -0.10
C CYS A 8 -0.72 1.22 -0.08
N HIS A 9 -1.31 1.65 -1.17
CA HIS A 9 -1.74 3.02 -1.34
C HIS A 9 -3.22 3.06 -1.70
N PHE A 10 -3.90 4.07 -1.17
CA PHE A 10 -5.33 4.25 -1.38
C PHE A 10 -5.62 5.70 -1.70
N GLU A 11 -6.65 5.93 -2.48
CA GLU A 11 -7.18 7.28 -2.65
C GLU A 11 -8.50 7.36 -1.91
N TRP A 12 -8.62 8.35 -1.04
CA TRP A 12 -9.84 8.65 -0.32
C TRP A 12 -10.80 9.44 -1.20
N PRO A 13 -12.11 9.42 -0.91
CA PRO A 13 -13.06 10.20 -1.68
C PRO A 13 -12.68 11.68 -1.75
N ALA A 14 -12.92 12.29 -2.88
CA ALA A 14 -12.59 13.70 -3.11
C ALA A 14 -13.21 14.62 -2.05
N ALA A 15 -14.39 14.26 -1.54
CA ALA A 15 -15.07 15.05 -0.51
C ALA A 15 -14.29 15.11 0.80
N LYS A 16 -13.30 14.24 0.99
CA LYS A 16 -12.46 14.22 2.20
C LYS A 16 -11.15 14.98 2.01
N ALA A 17 -10.81 15.34 0.77
CA ALA A 17 -9.60 16.13 0.51
C ALA A 17 -9.80 17.55 1.01
N GLY A 18 -8.70 18.17 1.46
CA GLY A 18 -8.71 19.55 1.92
C GLY A 18 -8.50 20.53 0.78
N SER A 19 -7.33 21.18 0.75
CA SER A 19 -7.03 22.23 -0.21
C SER A 19 -6.48 21.72 -1.53
N LEU A 20 -6.00 20.49 -1.61
CA LEU A 20 -5.46 19.92 -2.83
C LEU A 20 -6.46 18.96 -3.47
N ALA A 21 -6.19 18.57 -4.73
CA ALA A 21 -7.15 17.84 -5.54
C ALA A 21 -7.42 16.42 -5.03
N HIS A 22 -6.42 15.77 -4.45
CA HIS A 22 -6.48 14.36 -4.05
C HIS A 22 -6.03 14.17 -2.61
N LEU A 23 -6.59 13.16 -1.95
CA LEU A 23 -6.15 12.74 -0.63
C LEU A 23 -5.75 11.27 -0.69
N TYR A 24 -4.50 10.98 -0.37
CA TYR A 24 -3.94 9.64 -0.46
C TYR A 24 -3.59 9.11 0.91
N GLU A 25 -3.72 7.80 1.07
CA GLU A 25 -3.26 7.09 2.26
C GLU A 25 -2.14 6.12 1.89
N GLU A 26 -1.05 6.15 2.64
CA GLU A 26 -0.01 5.15 2.62
C GLU A 26 -0.20 4.30 3.86
N ARG A 27 -0.36 3.00 3.67
CA ARG A 27 -0.65 2.08 4.78
C ARG A 27 0.28 0.89 4.71
N ILE A 28 0.92 0.57 5.83
CA ILE A 28 1.87 -0.52 5.92
C ILE A 28 1.31 -1.59 6.85
N THR A 29 1.25 -2.83 6.37
CA THR A 29 0.74 -3.97 7.13
C THR A 29 1.81 -5.05 7.24
N LEU A 30 1.69 -5.88 8.27
CA LEU A 30 2.63 -6.97 8.55
C LEU A 30 2.08 -8.29 8.02
N TRP A 31 2.95 -9.07 7.38
CA TRP A 31 2.55 -10.36 6.79
C TRP A 31 3.60 -11.42 7.00
N GLN A 32 3.14 -12.65 7.29
CA GLN A 32 3.97 -13.84 7.29
C GLN A 32 3.81 -14.51 5.93
N ALA A 33 4.89 -14.77 5.22
CA ALA A 33 4.81 -15.37 3.89
C ALA A 33 6.10 -16.06 3.53
N GLU A 34 6.04 -16.97 2.57
CA GLU A 34 7.22 -17.70 2.11
C GLU A 34 8.09 -16.84 1.20
N SER A 35 7.49 -15.82 0.57
CA SER A 35 8.20 -14.96 -0.39
C SER A 35 7.60 -13.56 -0.39
N PRO A 36 8.35 -12.57 -0.89
CA PRO A 36 7.77 -11.22 -1.07
C PRO A 36 6.53 -11.23 -1.95
N ASP A 37 6.51 -12.06 -3.00
CA ASP A 37 5.36 -12.12 -3.90
C ASP A 37 4.12 -12.65 -3.18
N ASP A 38 4.28 -13.65 -2.32
CA ASP A 38 3.17 -14.18 -1.53
C ASP A 38 2.66 -13.14 -0.55
N ALA A 39 3.57 -12.37 0.06
CA ALA A 39 3.19 -11.29 0.96
C ALA A 39 2.40 -10.22 0.22
N ILE A 40 2.83 -9.85 -0.98
CA ILE A 40 2.14 -8.87 -1.80
C ILE A 40 0.73 -9.37 -2.15
N GLU A 41 0.59 -10.63 -2.54
CA GLU A 41 -0.72 -11.18 -2.90
C GLU A 41 -1.68 -11.13 -1.73
N ALA A 42 -1.22 -11.57 -0.55
CA ALA A 42 -2.06 -11.54 0.65
C ALA A 42 -2.45 -10.11 1.02
N ALA A 43 -1.49 -9.20 0.96
CA ALA A 43 -1.73 -7.80 1.31
C ALA A 43 -2.69 -7.14 0.34
N GLU A 44 -2.63 -7.48 -0.94
CA GLU A 44 -3.54 -6.90 -1.94
C GLU A 44 -4.96 -7.38 -1.74
N GLN A 45 -5.16 -8.63 -1.31
CA GLN A 45 -6.49 -9.11 -0.97
C GLN A 45 -7.07 -8.33 0.20
N GLU A 46 -6.29 -8.12 1.24
CA GLU A 46 -6.73 -7.34 2.40
C GLU A 46 -6.96 -5.88 2.02
N ALA A 47 -6.10 -5.33 1.15
CA ALA A 47 -6.23 -3.94 0.70
C ALA A 47 -7.55 -3.71 -0.03
N LEU A 48 -7.97 -4.66 -0.89
CA LEU A 48 -9.24 -4.56 -1.60
C LEU A 48 -10.41 -4.57 -0.63
N GLU A 49 -10.37 -5.42 0.39
CA GLU A 49 -11.42 -5.46 1.41
C GLU A 49 -11.45 -4.19 2.24
N TYR A 50 -10.28 -3.69 2.63
CA TYR A 50 -10.16 -2.45 3.38
C TYR A 50 -10.74 -1.27 2.59
N ALA A 51 -10.40 -1.18 1.31
CA ALA A 51 -10.91 -0.11 0.45
C ALA A 51 -12.43 -0.20 0.30
N GLU A 52 -12.95 -1.39 0.07
CA GLU A 52 -14.38 -1.60 -0.11
C GLU A 52 -15.15 -1.22 1.15
N GLN A 53 -14.69 -1.65 2.32
CA GLN A 53 -15.34 -1.39 3.59
C GLN A 53 -15.37 0.09 3.95
N ASN A 54 -14.40 0.87 3.47
CA ASN A 54 -14.24 2.26 3.84
C ASN A 54 -14.57 3.25 2.72
N GLY A 55 -14.90 2.75 1.53
CA GLY A 55 -15.22 3.62 0.41
C GLY A 55 -14.00 4.27 -0.22
N PHE A 56 -12.83 3.65 -0.08
CA PHE A 56 -11.58 4.13 -0.68
C PHE A 56 -11.31 3.42 -2.00
N THR A 57 -10.36 3.93 -2.77
CA THR A 57 -9.88 3.28 -4.00
C THR A 57 -8.48 2.76 -3.77
N PHE A 58 -8.27 1.46 -3.95
CA PHE A 58 -6.93 0.87 -3.88
C PHE A 58 -6.16 1.23 -5.15
N ILE A 59 -4.95 1.77 -4.98
CA ILE A 59 -4.10 2.18 -6.10
C ILE A 59 -3.04 1.11 -6.35
N GLN A 60 -2.85 0.75 -7.62
CA GLN A 60 -1.99 -0.33 -8.05
C GLN A 60 -0.50 -0.04 -7.90
N LEU A 61 0.02 -0.16 -6.73
CA LEU A 61 1.47 -0.27 -6.47
C LEU A 61 1.63 -0.82 -5.07
N THR A 62 2.17 -2.03 -4.96
CA THR A 62 2.35 -2.69 -3.67
C THR A 62 3.81 -3.04 -3.51
N GLN A 63 4.40 -2.61 -2.41
CA GLN A 63 5.82 -2.79 -2.16
C GLN A 63 6.01 -3.60 -0.89
N ALA A 64 6.83 -4.65 -0.97
CA ALA A 64 7.11 -5.53 0.16
C ALA A 64 8.56 -5.36 0.60
N PHE A 65 8.75 -5.34 1.93
CA PHE A 65 10.06 -5.19 2.55
C PHE A 65 10.25 -6.32 3.55
N TRP A 66 11.36 -7.05 3.42
CA TRP A 66 11.68 -8.12 4.35
C TRP A 66 12.02 -7.53 5.72
N MET A 67 11.36 -8.09 6.74
CA MET A 67 11.67 -7.76 8.13
C MET A 67 12.75 -8.72 8.60
N PHE A 68 13.79 -8.19 9.21
CA PHE A 68 14.94 -9.02 9.62
C PHE A 68 14.64 -9.88 10.85
N SER A 69 13.54 -9.61 11.55
CA SER A 69 13.09 -10.41 12.67
C SER A 69 11.71 -10.95 12.36
N ASP A 70 11.44 -12.18 12.82
CA ASP A 70 10.11 -12.73 12.69
C ASP A 70 9.19 -12.09 13.70
N LEU A 71 8.09 -11.52 13.20
CA LEU A 71 7.07 -10.89 14.02
C LEU A 71 5.79 -11.69 13.91
N GLU A 72 4.88 -11.53 14.86
CA GLU A 72 3.61 -12.24 14.86
C GLU A 72 2.50 -11.37 14.30
N GLY A 73 1.58 -12.00 13.58
CA GLY A 73 0.40 -11.34 13.05
C GLY A 73 0.39 -11.30 11.54
N ASP A 74 -0.81 -11.16 11.00
CA ASP A 74 -1.03 -10.99 9.56
C ASP A 74 -2.05 -9.89 9.36
N GLY A 75 -1.72 -8.96 8.47
CA GLY A 75 -2.61 -7.84 8.18
C GLY A 75 -2.67 -6.78 9.26
N VAL A 76 -1.84 -6.90 10.30
CA VAL A 76 -1.77 -5.88 11.34
C VAL A 76 -1.24 -4.60 10.73
N GLU A 77 -1.95 -3.51 10.91
CA GLU A 77 -1.48 -2.22 10.42
C GLU A 77 -0.32 -1.75 11.27
N LEU A 78 0.82 -1.48 10.63
CA LEU A 78 2.01 -0.98 11.30
C LEU A 78 2.10 0.53 11.23
N PHE A 79 1.50 1.12 10.19
CA PHE A 79 1.65 2.53 9.93
C PHE A 79 0.64 2.99 8.90
N SER A 80 0.16 4.22 9.02
CA SER A 80 -0.70 4.84 8.02
C SER A 80 -0.42 6.33 8.00
N LEU A 81 -0.41 6.89 6.80
CA LEU A 81 -0.15 8.31 6.57
C LEU A 81 -1.06 8.82 5.49
N LEU A 82 -1.63 9.98 5.71
CA LEU A 82 -2.44 10.67 4.69
C LEU A 82 -1.64 11.82 4.10
N ARG A 83 -1.76 12.00 2.80
CA ARG A 83 -1.07 13.08 2.09
C ARG A 83 -1.96 13.62 1.01
N GLU A 84 -2.16 14.94 1.00
CA GLU A 84 -2.82 15.60 -0.11
C GLU A 84 -1.84 15.85 -1.23
N SER A 85 -2.32 15.79 -2.47
CA SER A 85 -1.49 16.03 -3.64
C SER A 85 -2.37 16.45 -4.81
N ASP A 86 -1.81 17.26 -5.70
CA ASP A 86 -2.46 17.60 -6.96
C ASP A 86 -2.10 16.62 -8.07
N LEU A 87 -1.19 15.66 -7.78
CA LEU A 87 -0.79 14.66 -8.76
C LEU A 87 -1.86 13.58 -8.91
N GLU A 88 -2.09 13.16 -10.15
CA GLU A 88 -2.91 11.98 -10.42
C GLU A 88 -2.26 10.75 -9.81
N PRO A 89 -3.03 9.66 -9.54
CA PRO A 89 -2.48 8.51 -8.83
C PRO A 89 -1.18 7.93 -9.39
N SER A 90 -1.06 7.75 -10.71
CA SER A 90 0.15 7.17 -11.26
C SER A 90 1.37 8.09 -11.10
N ALA A 91 1.17 9.38 -11.33
CA ALA A 91 2.23 10.36 -11.16
C ALA A 91 2.63 10.48 -9.68
N TYR A 92 1.64 10.40 -8.78
CA TYR A 92 1.89 10.41 -7.35
C TYR A 92 2.77 9.23 -6.93
N LEU A 93 2.45 8.03 -7.39
CA LEU A 93 3.23 6.84 -7.06
C LEU A 93 4.66 6.94 -7.61
N ASP A 94 4.80 7.42 -8.85
CA ASP A 94 6.13 7.59 -9.45
C ASP A 94 6.98 8.58 -8.67
N TYR A 95 6.36 9.67 -8.24
CA TYR A 95 7.09 10.74 -7.55
C TYR A 95 7.52 10.34 -6.15
N PHE A 96 6.64 9.70 -5.39
CA PHE A 96 6.85 9.48 -3.96
C PHE A 96 7.32 8.07 -3.61
N HIS A 97 7.01 7.06 -4.41
CA HIS A 97 7.13 5.68 -3.93
C HIS A 97 7.88 4.74 -4.85
N ASP A 98 7.85 4.96 -6.15
CA ASP A 98 8.47 4.06 -7.11
C ASP A 98 9.86 4.56 -7.48
N THR A 99 10.87 4.10 -6.74
CA THR A 99 12.26 4.48 -7.01
C THR A 99 12.97 3.48 -7.91
N GLY A 100 12.32 2.36 -8.25
CA GLY A 100 12.89 1.32 -9.10
C GLY A 100 13.67 0.25 -8.36
N PHE A 101 13.79 0.36 -7.04
CA PHE A 101 14.58 -0.58 -6.25
C PHE A 101 13.75 -1.43 -5.29
N GLU A 102 12.47 -1.10 -5.10
CA GLU A 102 11.60 -1.84 -4.22
C GLU A 102 11.07 -3.10 -4.88
N ARG A 103 10.75 -4.12 -4.08
CA ARG A 103 10.03 -5.29 -4.55
C ARG A 103 8.55 -4.93 -4.65
N GLU A 104 8.02 -4.94 -5.85
CA GLU A 104 6.68 -4.43 -6.12
C GLU A 104 5.81 -5.45 -6.83
N SER A 105 4.50 -5.24 -6.76
CA SER A 105 3.56 -5.98 -7.58
C SER A 105 3.80 -5.63 -9.05
N LYS A 106 3.57 -6.61 -9.94
CA LYS A 106 3.67 -6.35 -11.37
C LYS A 106 2.46 -5.56 -11.81
N GLN A 107 2.72 -4.48 -12.54
CA GLN A 107 1.65 -3.69 -13.13
C GLN A 107 1.44 -4.15 -14.56
N GLU A 108 0.20 -4.37 -14.93
CA GLU A 108 -0.16 -4.72 -16.30
C GLU A 108 -0.12 -3.47 -17.15
N GLU A 109 0.48 -3.58 -18.31
CA GLU A 109 0.59 -2.46 -19.23
C GLU A 109 -0.48 -2.51 -20.31
#